data_c237b4f5ce8b2f39135a10bc03effeb2
#
_entry.id   c237b4f5ce8b2f39135a10bc03effeb2
#
_cell.length_a   1.000
_cell.length_b   1.000
_cell.length_c   1.000
_cell.angle_alpha   90.00
_cell.angle_beta   90.00
_cell.angle_gamma   90.00
#
_symmetry.space_group_name_H-M   'P 1'
#
loop_
_entity.id
_entity.type
_entity.pdbx_description
1 polymer ?
#
loop_
_entity_poly.entity_id
_entity_poly.type
_entity_poly.pdbx_seq_one_letter_code
_entity_poly.pdbx_strand_id
1 'polypeptide(L)'
;MTYEESVTYLNSVTDQLIKRIGGQLSESNMDMLTLDEHCMLAYRYLRDEVMEGGFIQLIQNGYGPYVLLGPFPMLLKKEWGMKQFGQFLFDVAREYKANREELESDKSEEDFMAQYEQFDALNEYGDEYLDDYEEEVTPLIAEYYKAHKAN
;
A
#
# COMPACT_ATOMS: atom_id res chain seq x y z
N MET A 1 -5.68 -6.44 -19.23
CA MET A 1 -6.55 -5.33 -18.81
C MET A 1 -5.93 -4.00 -19.17
N THR A 2 -6.76 -3.05 -19.59
CA THR A 2 -6.30 -1.66 -19.66
C THR A 2 -6.05 -1.14 -18.25
N TYR A 3 -5.40 0.01 -18.16
CA TYR A 3 -5.19 0.65 -16.87
C TYR A 3 -6.52 0.94 -16.18
N GLU A 4 -7.48 1.53 -16.89
CA GLU A 4 -8.79 1.86 -16.33
C GLU A 4 -9.56 0.62 -15.89
N GLU A 5 -9.50 -0.45 -16.67
CA GLU A 5 -10.13 -1.71 -16.29
C GLU A 5 -9.50 -2.28 -15.01
N SER A 6 -8.18 -2.17 -14.87
CA SER A 6 -7.49 -2.68 -13.69
C SER A 6 -7.82 -1.88 -12.44
N VAL A 7 -7.96 -0.56 -12.54
CA VAL A 7 -8.38 0.28 -11.42
C VAL A 7 -9.79 -0.08 -11.00
N THR A 8 -10.71 -0.22 -11.95
CA THR A 8 -12.09 -0.62 -11.66
C THR A 8 -12.14 -1.99 -10.98
N TYR A 9 -11.35 -2.94 -11.47
CA TYR A 9 -11.28 -4.28 -10.92
C TYR A 9 -10.71 -4.27 -9.49
N LEU A 10 -9.60 -3.58 -9.28
CA LEU A 10 -8.99 -3.43 -7.96
C LEU A 10 -9.99 -2.86 -6.96
N ASN A 11 -10.66 -1.77 -7.33
CA ASN A 11 -11.62 -1.12 -6.44
C ASN A 11 -12.80 -2.03 -6.15
N SER A 12 -13.34 -2.72 -7.15
CA SER A 12 -14.47 -3.62 -6.97
C SER A 12 -14.12 -4.77 -6.03
N VAL A 13 -12.99 -5.42 -6.24
CA VAL A 13 -12.55 -6.54 -5.39
C VAL A 13 -12.32 -6.06 -3.96
N THR A 14 -11.57 -4.98 -3.79
CA THR A 14 -11.21 -4.52 -2.45
C THR A 14 -12.40 -3.93 -1.70
N ASP A 15 -13.35 -3.31 -2.37
CA ASP A 15 -14.61 -2.87 -1.74
C ASP A 15 -15.35 -4.07 -1.14
N GLN A 16 -15.38 -5.21 -1.85
CA GLN A 16 -15.99 -6.42 -1.34
C GLN A 16 -15.22 -6.98 -0.14
N LEU A 17 -13.89 -6.94 -0.17
CA LEU A 17 -13.07 -7.39 0.95
C LEU A 17 -13.29 -6.53 2.19
N ILE A 18 -13.32 -5.22 2.01
CA ILE A 18 -13.59 -4.27 3.10
C ILE A 18 -14.96 -4.54 3.72
N LYS A 19 -15.97 -4.78 2.89
CA LYS A 19 -17.31 -5.11 3.38
C LYS A 19 -17.30 -6.43 4.16
N ARG A 20 -16.58 -7.44 3.67
CA ARG A 20 -16.50 -8.75 4.33
C ARG A 20 -15.94 -8.63 5.75
N ILE A 21 -14.93 -7.80 5.95
CA ILE A 21 -14.30 -7.62 7.26
C ILE A 21 -15.02 -6.63 8.17
N GLY A 22 -16.09 -6.01 7.69
CA GLY A 22 -16.89 -5.08 8.50
C GLY A 22 -16.41 -3.65 8.47
N GLY A 23 -15.58 -3.28 7.50
CA GLY A 23 -15.14 -1.90 7.27
C GLY A 23 -13.69 -1.61 7.60
N GLN A 24 -13.13 -2.20 8.64
CA GLN A 24 -11.75 -1.95 9.04
C GLN A 24 -11.04 -3.22 9.47
N LEU A 25 -9.75 -3.32 9.10
CA LEU A 25 -8.89 -4.40 9.57
C LEU A 25 -8.60 -4.23 11.06
N SER A 26 -8.55 -5.37 11.76
CA SER A 26 -8.19 -5.48 13.16
C SER A 26 -7.53 -6.83 13.37
N GLU A 27 -6.94 -7.06 14.54
CA GLU A 27 -6.38 -8.37 14.86
C GLU A 27 -7.44 -9.47 14.79
N SER A 28 -8.69 -9.13 15.09
CA SER A 28 -9.78 -10.14 15.16
C SER A 28 -10.30 -10.57 13.80
N ASN A 29 -10.07 -9.82 12.72
CA ASN A 29 -10.60 -10.14 11.39
C ASN A 29 -9.55 -10.43 10.31
N MET A 30 -8.27 -10.41 10.67
CA MET A 30 -7.19 -10.70 9.71
C MET A 30 -7.35 -12.07 9.04
N ASP A 31 -7.83 -13.06 9.79
CA ASP A 31 -8.02 -14.42 9.28
C ASP A 31 -9.18 -14.56 8.31
N MET A 32 -10.00 -13.53 8.16
CA MET A 32 -11.12 -13.55 7.21
C MET A 32 -10.67 -13.42 5.75
N LEU A 33 -9.42 -13.04 5.53
CA LEU A 33 -8.87 -12.85 4.18
C LEU A 33 -7.71 -13.81 3.94
N THR A 34 -7.57 -14.27 2.69
CA THR A 34 -6.40 -15.03 2.27
C THR A 34 -5.20 -14.11 2.10
N LEU A 35 -4.00 -14.68 1.94
CA LEU A 35 -2.80 -13.87 1.69
C LEU A 35 -2.92 -13.05 0.41
N ASP A 36 -3.46 -13.64 -0.67
CA ASP A 36 -3.64 -12.90 -1.92
C ASP A 36 -4.66 -11.78 -1.76
N GLU A 37 -5.72 -12.02 -0.99
CA GLU A 37 -6.69 -10.97 -0.69
C GLU A 37 -6.06 -9.84 0.14
N HIS A 38 -5.20 -10.18 1.10
CA HIS A 38 -4.45 -9.16 1.83
C HIS A 38 -3.52 -8.36 0.91
N CYS A 39 -2.91 -9.00 -0.08
CA CYS A 39 -2.09 -8.29 -1.06
C CYS A 39 -2.92 -7.26 -1.82
N MET A 40 -4.12 -7.63 -2.27
CA MET A 40 -5.01 -6.71 -2.97
C MET A 40 -5.40 -5.53 -2.07
N LEU A 41 -5.78 -5.83 -0.83
CA LEU A 41 -6.21 -4.79 0.10
C LEU A 41 -5.07 -3.85 0.48
N ALA A 42 -3.88 -4.40 0.73
CA ALA A 42 -2.70 -3.59 1.02
C ALA A 42 -2.37 -2.67 -0.15
N TYR A 43 -2.45 -3.17 -1.38
CA TYR A 43 -2.21 -2.33 -2.54
C TYR A 43 -3.27 -1.24 -2.70
N ARG A 44 -4.53 -1.54 -2.42
CA ARG A 44 -5.60 -0.54 -2.45
C ARG A 44 -5.28 0.61 -1.50
N TYR A 45 -4.91 0.31 -0.25
CA TYR A 45 -4.55 1.34 0.72
C TYR A 45 -3.32 2.13 0.29
N LEU A 46 -2.29 1.45 -0.20
CA LEU A 46 -1.08 2.11 -0.69
C LEU A 46 -1.43 3.10 -1.80
N ARG A 47 -2.15 2.63 -2.81
CA ARG A 47 -2.49 3.44 -3.96
C ARG A 47 -3.33 4.66 -3.56
N ASP A 48 -4.40 4.44 -2.80
CA ASP A 48 -5.30 5.54 -2.41
C ASP A 48 -4.56 6.60 -1.58
N GLU A 49 -3.77 6.17 -0.59
CA GLU A 49 -3.09 7.10 0.30
C GLU A 49 -1.93 7.82 -0.39
N VAL A 50 -1.11 7.11 -1.15
CA VAL A 50 0.04 7.74 -1.80
C VAL A 50 -0.39 8.68 -2.92
N MET A 51 -1.44 8.33 -3.67
CA MET A 51 -1.96 9.23 -4.70
C MET A 51 -2.57 10.51 -4.12
N GLU A 52 -3.10 10.45 -2.90
CA GLU A 52 -3.70 11.62 -2.25
C GLU A 52 -2.67 12.45 -1.50
N GLY A 53 -1.77 11.83 -0.74
CA GLY A 53 -0.86 12.56 0.15
C GLY A 53 0.49 11.91 0.39
N GLY A 54 0.91 10.95 -0.44
CA GLY A 54 2.22 10.33 -0.34
C GLY A 54 2.35 9.34 0.80
N PHE A 55 3.58 8.84 1.01
CA PHE A 55 3.84 7.87 2.07
C PHE A 55 3.68 8.47 3.47
N ILE A 56 3.89 9.77 3.62
CA ILE A 56 3.70 10.44 4.91
C ILE A 56 2.23 10.30 5.33
N GLN A 57 1.29 10.56 4.43
CA GLN A 57 -0.14 10.38 4.71
C GLN A 57 -0.47 8.91 5.04
N LEU A 58 0.06 7.98 4.27
CA LEU A 58 -0.15 6.55 4.50
C LEU A 58 0.25 6.17 5.92
N ILE A 59 1.41 6.62 6.37
CA ILE A 59 1.94 6.32 7.70
C ILE A 59 1.11 7.02 8.78
N GLN A 60 0.82 8.31 8.60
CA GLN A 60 0.06 9.08 9.58
C GLN A 60 -1.36 8.53 9.77
N ASN A 61 -1.95 8.00 8.72
CA ASN A 61 -3.29 7.40 8.78
C ASN A 61 -3.28 5.96 9.30
N GLY A 62 -2.13 5.44 9.72
CA GLY A 62 -2.05 4.16 10.42
C GLY A 62 -1.83 2.94 9.55
N TYR A 63 -1.56 3.11 8.25
CA TYR A 63 -1.38 1.97 7.34
C TYR A 63 0.06 1.47 7.23
N GLY A 64 1.02 2.15 7.88
CA GLY A 64 2.43 1.77 7.81
C GLY A 64 2.71 0.32 8.17
N PRO A 65 2.26 -0.17 9.33
CA PRO A 65 2.52 -1.56 9.71
C PRO A 65 1.96 -2.58 8.74
N TYR A 66 0.74 -2.38 8.27
CA TYR A 66 0.08 -3.33 7.37
C TYR A 66 0.71 -3.33 5.97
N VAL A 67 0.91 -2.17 5.39
CA VAL A 67 1.37 -2.04 4.01
C VAL A 67 2.88 -2.24 3.89
N LEU A 68 3.67 -1.68 4.80
CA LEU A 68 5.12 -1.65 4.68
C LEU A 68 5.83 -2.73 5.50
N LEU A 69 5.28 -3.15 6.64
CA LEU A 69 5.91 -4.12 7.52
C LEU A 69 5.21 -5.49 7.52
N GLY A 70 4.05 -5.59 6.88
CA GLY A 70 3.33 -6.86 6.74
C GLY A 70 3.90 -7.71 5.60
N PRO A 71 3.21 -8.79 5.22
CA PRO A 71 3.70 -9.72 4.19
C PRO A 71 3.64 -9.19 2.76
N PHE A 72 2.95 -8.08 2.53
CA PHE A 72 2.69 -7.56 1.19
C PHE A 72 3.96 -7.36 0.33
N PRO A 73 5.01 -6.64 0.78
CA PRO A 73 6.19 -6.45 -0.06
C PRO A 73 6.89 -7.77 -0.42
N MET A 74 6.97 -8.70 0.53
CA MET A 74 7.61 -9.99 0.30
C MET A 74 6.83 -10.84 -0.69
N LEU A 75 5.49 -10.85 -0.59
CA LEU A 75 4.64 -11.58 -1.52
C LEU A 75 4.79 -11.04 -2.94
N LEU A 76 4.80 -9.72 -3.10
CA LEU A 76 5.03 -9.11 -4.41
C LEU A 76 6.37 -9.53 -5.00
N LYS A 77 7.40 -9.49 -4.18
CA LYS A 77 8.77 -9.77 -4.62
C LYS A 77 8.96 -11.24 -4.99
N LYS A 78 8.46 -12.17 -4.16
CA LYS A 78 8.74 -13.59 -4.30
C LYS A 78 7.66 -14.40 -5.00
N GLU A 79 6.39 -14.06 -4.79
CA GLU A 79 5.29 -14.86 -5.32
C GLU A 79 4.64 -14.25 -6.56
N TRP A 80 4.51 -12.92 -6.58
CA TRP A 80 3.78 -12.23 -7.64
C TRP A 80 4.67 -11.77 -8.79
N GLY A 81 5.96 -12.05 -8.75
CA GLY A 81 6.88 -11.73 -9.84
C GLY A 81 7.23 -10.26 -9.99
N MET A 82 6.95 -9.45 -8.98
CA MET A 82 7.23 -8.02 -9.01
C MET A 82 8.41 -7.68 -8.12
N LYS A 83 9.58 -8.20 -8.51
CA LYS A 83 10.79 -8.10 -7.70
C LYS A 83 11.22 -6.66 -7.44
N GLN A 84 11.20 -5.84 -8.48
CA GLN A 84 11.65 -4.45 -8.37
C GLN A 84 10.71 -3.62 -7.50
N PHE A 85 9.41 -3.76 -7.69
CA PHE A 85 8.43 -3.03 -6.88
C PHE A 85 8.46 -3.50 -5.42
N GLY A 86 8.57 -4.80 -5.19
CA GLY A 86 8.71 -5.32 -3.83
C GLY A 86 9.95 -4.76 -3.13
N GLN A 87 11.08 -4.69 -3.82
CA GLN A 87 12.30 -4.11 -3.26
C GLN A 87 12.12 -2.62 -2.98
N PHE A 88 11.46 -1.89 -3.88
CA PHE A 88 11.11 -0.49 -3.66
C PHE A 88 10.35 -0.31 -2.34
N LEU A 89 9.36 -1.15 -2.08
CA LEU A 89 8.59 -1.08 -0.84
C LEU A 89 9.45 -1.42 0.39
N PHE A 90 10.41 -2.34 0.27
CA PHE A 90 11.37 -2.59 1.36
C PHE A 90 12.24 -1.37 1.65
N ASP A 91 12.62 -0.63 0.62
CA ASP A 91 13.41 0.60 0.79
C ASP A 91 12.59 1.68 1.51
N VAL A 92 11.31 1.83 1.13
CA VAL A 92 10.38 2.73 1.82
C VAL A 92 10.22 2.30 3.28
N ALA A 93 10.06 1.00 3.52
CA ALA A 93 9.90 0.46 4.87
C ALA A 93 11.11 0.74 5.76
N ARG A 94 12.30 0.70 5.19
CA ARG A 94 13.54 1.02 5.93
C ARG A 94 13.50 2.47 6.43
N GLU A 95 13.12 3.39 5.56
CA GLU A 95 13.01 4.81 5.93
C GLU A 95 11.91 5.03 6.98
N TYR A 96 10.79 4.35 6.83
CA TYR A 96 9.71 4.39 7.80
C TYR A 96 10.16 3.90 9.18
N LYS A 97 10.81 2.74 9.24
CA LYS A 97 11.28 2.17 10.52
C LYS A 97 12.27 3.09 11.23
N ALA A 98 13.14 3.74 10.47
CA ALA A 98 14.14 4.63 11.04
C ALA A 98 13.54 5.85 11.73
N ASN A 99 12.33 6.27 11.32
CA ASN A 99 11.69 7.49 11.81
C ASN A 99 10.27 7.23 12.33
N ARG A 100 9.97 5.99 12.67
CA ARG A 100 8.59 5.54 12.94
C ARG A 100 7.91 6.31 14.06
N GLU A 101 8.59 6.48 15.19
CA GLU A 101 7.99 7.11 16.34
C GLU A 101 7.53 8.53 16.03
N GLU A 102 8.37 9.30 15.37
CA GLU A 102 8.03 10.67 15.00
C GLU A 102 6.96 10.72 13.92
N LEU A 103 7.06 9.84 12.91
CA LEU A 103 6.09 9.79 11.81
C LEU A 103 4.69 9.40 12.26
N GLU A 104 4.57 8.56 13.30
CA GLU A 104 3.28 8.07 13.79
C GLU A 104 2.69 8.88 14.92
N SER A 105 3.45 9.82 15.49
CA SER A 105 2.95 10.62 16.62
C SER A 105 1.82 11.56 16.21
N ASP A 106 0.93 11.86 17.15
CA ASP A 106 -0.15 12.83 16.94
C ASP A 106 0.41 14.22 16.68
N LYS A 107 -0.13 14.92 15.71
CA LYS A 107 0.37 16.21 15.29
C LYS A 107 -0.77 17.19 15.02
N SER A 108 -0.49 18.47 15.21
CA SER A 108 -1.32 19.54 14.69
C SER A 108 -1.26 19.49 13.15
N GLU A 109 -2.22 20.14 12.51
CA GLU A 109 -2.23 20.24 11.04
C GLU A 109 -0.93 20.90 10.52
N GLU A 110 -0.46 21.94 11.22
CA GLU A 110 0.78 22.64 10.86
C GLU A 110 1.99 21.70 10.95
N ASP A 111 2.12 20.94 12.04
CA ASP A 111 3.23 20.01 12.23
C ASP A 111 3.16 18.86 11.24
N PHE A 112 1.95 18.37 10.92
CA PHE A 112 1.77 17.36 9.90
C PHE A 112 2.28 17.84 8.55
N MET A 113 1.92 19.06 8.14
CA MET A 113 2.39 19.62 6.88
C MET A 113 3.90 19.83 6.86
N ALA A 114 4.49 20.17 8.00
CA ALA A 114 5.95 20.36 8.11
C ALA A 114 6.72 19.06 7.87
N GLN A 115 6.11 17.88 8.08
CA GLN A 115 6.76 16.60 7.83
C GLN A 115 7.14 16.41 6.36
N TYR A 116 6.42 17.02 5.43
CA TYR A 116 6.74 16.91 4.01
C TYR A 116 8.10 17.53 3.68
N GLU A 117 8.55 18.52 4.44
CA GLU A 117 9.90 19.08 4.29
C GLU A 117 10.92 18.27 5.11
N GLN A 118 10.52 17.83 6.30
CA GLN A 118 11.40 17.11 7.24
C GLN A 118 11.80 15.73 6.71
N PHE A 119 10.88 15.02 6.03
CA PHE A 119 11.09 13.67 5.56
C PHE A 119 11.10 13.62 4.03
N ASP A 120 12.01 14.35 3.41
CA ASP A 120 12.14 14.44 1.96
C ASP A 120 12.26 13.09 1.27
N ALA A 121 12.98 12.14 1.88
CA ALA A 121 13.16 10.81 1.28
C ALA A 121 11.82 10.11 1.06
N LEU A 122 10.87 10.22 2.01
CA LEU A 122 9.55 9.63 1.86
C LEU A 122 8.74 10.31 0.76
N ASN A 123 8.89 11.63 0.61
CA ASN A 123 8.25 12.35 -0.48
C ASN A 123 8.82 11.94 -1.84
N GLU A 124 10.13 11.77 -1.93
CA GLU A 124 10.77 11.31 -3.16
C GLU A 124 10.29 9.90 -3.54
N TYR A 125 10.12 9.00 -2.57
CA TYR A 125 9.54 7.68 -2.82
C TYR A 125 8.09 7.78 -3.30
N GLY A 126 7.31 8.71 -2.77
CA GLY A 126 5.94 8.95 -3.24
C GLY A 126 5.92 9.37 -4.69
N ASP A 127 6.79 10.30 -5.07
CA ASP A 127 6.93 10.76 -6.46
C ASP A 127 7.39 9.62 -7.36
N GLU A 128 8.35 8.80 -6.91
CA GLU A 128 8.83 7.64 -7.68
C GLU A 128 7.70 6.63 -7.90
N TYR A 129 6.88 6.38 -6.89
CA TYR A 129 5.73 5.49 -7.06
C TYR A 129 4.79 6.00 -8.16
N LEU A 130 4.44 7.29 -8.12
CA LEU A 130 3.51 7.88 -9.09
C LEU A 130 4.10 7.90 -10.50
N ASP A 131 5.39 8.22 -10.63
CA ASP A 131 6.03 8.38 -11.92
C ASP A 131 6.45 7.05 -12.56
N ASP A 132 6.94 6.11 -11.74
CA ASP A 132 7.59 4.91 -12.26
C ASP A 132 6.81 3.62 -12.04
N TYR A 133 5.88 3.57 -11.09
CA TYR A 133 5.25 2.31 -10.70
C TYR A 133 3.74 2.25 -10.86
N GLU A 134 3.00 3.30 -10.53
CA GLU A 134 1.54 3.21 -10.39
C GLU A 134 0.85 2.71 -11.67
N GLU A 135 1.16 3.28 -12.82
CA GLU A 135 0.51 2.88 -14.07
C GLU A 135 0.93 1.49 -14.54
N GLU A 136 2.15 1.07 -14.19
CA GLU A 136 2.68 -0.22 -14.60
C GLU A 136 2.20 -1.35 -13.68
N VAL A 137 2.29 -1.16 -12.36
CA VAL A 137 2.01 -2.25 -11.42
C VAL A 137 0.52 -2.46 -11.16
N THR A 138 -0.31 -1.43 -11.29
CA THR A 138 -1.74 -1.58 -11.04
C THR A 138 -2.37 -2.64 -11.93
N PRO A 139 -2.15 -2.64 -13.26
CA PRO A 139 -2.65 -3.73 -14.11
C PRO A 139 -2.05 -5.09 -13.77
N LEU A 140 -0.75 -5.13 -13.45
CA LEU A 140 -0.08 -6.39 -13.12
C LEU A 140 -0.66 -7.03 -11.86
N ILE A 141 -0.93 -6.22 -10.84
CA ILE A 141 -1.53 -6.70 -9.60
C ILE A 141 -2.94 -7.22 -9.85
N ALA A 142 -3.75 -6.47 -10.58
CA ALA A 142 -5.12 -6.86 -10.90
C ALA A 142 -5.14 -8.17 -11.69
N GLU A 143 -4.29 -8.29 -12.69
CA GLU A 143 -4.22 -9.48 -13.54
C GLU A 143 -3.72 -10.69 -12.78
N TYR A 144 -2.70 -10.54 -11.94
CA TYR A 144 -2.22 -11.65 -11.13
C TYR A 144 -3.31 -12.18 -10.21
N TYR A 145 -3.98 -11.29 -9.48
CA TYR A 145 -5.05 -11.70 -8.57
C TYR A 145 -6.17 -12.41 -9.33
N LYS A 146 -6.61 -11.84 -10.44
CA LYS A 146 -7.68 -12.44 -11.25
C LYS A 146 -7.32 -13.84 -11.71
N ALA A 147 -6.06 -14.05 -12.10
CA ALA A 147 -5.59 -15.36 -12.59
C ALA A 147 -5.49 -16.41 -11.47
N HIS A 148 -5.27 -16.01 -10.22
CA HIS A 148 -4.95 -16.91 -9.12
C HIS A 148 -6.03 -17.01 -8.03
N LYS A 149 -7.04 -16.15 -8.05
CA LYS A 149 -8.04 -16.08 -6.98
C LYS A 149 -8.90 -17.33 -6.82
N ALA A 150 -8.97 -18.17 -7.83
CA ALA A 150 -9.78 -19.39 -7.80
C ALA A 150 -9.07 -20.56 -7.14
N ASN A 151 -7.82 -20.38 -6.73
CA ASN A 151 -6.99 -21.46 -6.17
C ASN A 151 -6.91 -21.43 -4.64
#